data_63efc3140494ad2c2a61738b0d43667b
#
_entry.id   63efc3140494ad2c2a61738b0d43667b
#
_cell.length_a   1.000
_cell.length_b   1.000
_cell.length_c   1.000
_cell.angle_alpha   90.00
_cell.angle_beta   90.00
_cell.angle_gamma   90.00
#
_symmetry.space_group_name_H-M   'P 1'
#
loop_
_entity.id
_entity.type
_entity.pdbx_description
1 polymer ?
#
loop_
_entity_poly.entity_id
_entity_poly.type
_entity_poly.pdbx_seq_one_letter_code
_entity_poly.pdbx_strand_id
1 'polypeptide(L)'
;MFNTGQSCDAPTRLLVERACYDDVLSIAKRAAEQTNVGNPAEEGDHIGPLFDKLQFERVQRMIKVGIDEGATLLARGLGKPEGMDKGWFVKPTIFSDVSNDMRIAQEEIFGPVLVIIPFENESDAVAIANDTPYGLAAYLQTGDPDRKERVSAKLKAGAVHINGGGIEYGTPFGGYKQSGNGREGGLMGLEDYLETKTLHGL
;
A
#
# COMPACT_ATOMS: atom_id res chain seq x y z
N MET A 1 8.77 2.40 -4.51
CA MET A 1 7.58 3.31 -4.48
C MET A 1 7.14 3.64 -5.92
N PHE A 2 6.71 2.59 -6.61
CA PHE A 2 6.23 2.71 -7.99
C PHE A 2 5.18 3.81 -8.13
N ASN A 3 5.19 4.55 -9.23
CA ASN A 3 4.29 5.67 -9.53
C ASN A 3 4.12 6.67 -8.36
N THR A 4 5.16 6.85 -7.56
CA THR A 4 5.18 7.76 -6.40
C THR A 4 4.09 7.40 -5.36
N GLY A 5 3.74 6.11 -5.25
CA GLY A 5 2.68 5.61 -4.37
C GLY A 5 1.26 5.94 -4.83
N GLN A 6 1.08 6.44 -6.05
CA GLN A 6 -0.22 6.75 -6.65
C GLN A 6 -0.74 5.54 -7.44
N SER A 7 -0.92 4.43 -6.74
CA SER A 7 -1.55 3.21 -7.23
C SER A 7 -2.49 2.68 -6.16
N CYS A 8 -3.68 2.28 -6.53
CA CYS A 8 -4.73 1.84 -5.59
C CYS A 8 -4.36 0.54 -4.86
N ASP A 9 -3.48 -0.27 -5.43
CA ASP A 9 -2.96 -1.51 -4.87
C ASP A 9 -1.57 -1.36 -4.21
N ALA A 10 -1.02 -0.14 -4.15
CA ALA A 10 0.29 0.10 -3.55
C ALA A 10 0.33 -0.35 -2.07
N PRO A 11 1.32 -1.18 -1.67
CA PRO A 11 1.47 -1.58 -0.28
C PRO A 11 1.93 -0.38 0.56
N THR A 12 1.08 0.10 1.46
CA THR A 12 1.31 1.30 2.28
C THR A 12 1.55 0.97 3.75
N ARG A 13 1.12 -0.22 4.20
CA ARG A 13 1.31 -0.75 5.54
C ARG A 13 2.21 -1.96 5.48
N LEU A 14 3.42 -1.86 6.00
CA LEU A 14 4.38 -2.96 6.12
C LEU A 14 4.29 -3.53 7.52
N LEU A 15 3.70 -4.72 7.66
CA LEU A 15 3.66 -5.46 8.90
C LEU A 15 4.93 -6.29 9.04
N VAL A 16 5.61 -6.17 10.18
CA VAL A 16 6.92 -6.79 10.40
C VAL A 16 6.95 -7.56 11.71
N GLU A 17 7.35 -8.83 11.66
CA GLU A 17 7.53 -9.64 12.87
C GLU A 17 8.59 -9.00 13.78
N ARG A 18 8.31 -8.93 15.08
CA ARG A 18 9.18 -8.26 16.06
C ARG A 18 10.62 -8.76 16.01
N ALA A 19 10.80 -10.05 15.76
CA ALA A 19 12.12 -10.67 15.71
C ALA A 19 13.06 -10.12 14.63
N CYS A 20 12.52 -9.56 13.53
CA CYS A 20 13.31 -8.97 12.44
C CYS A 20 13.05 -7.47 12.25
N TYR A 21 12.41 -6.82 13.22
CA TYR A 21 11.95 -5.44 13.09
C TYR A 21 13.10 -4.47 12.82
N ASP A 22 14.15 -4.49 13.62
CA ASP A 22 15.30 -3.56 13.52
C ASP A 22 16.05 -3.73 12.18
N ASP A 23 16.19 -4.97 11.71
CA ASP A 23 16.80 -5.24 10.41
C ASP A 23 15.98 -4.65 9.27
N VAL A 24 14.65 -4.82 9.33
CA VAL A 24 13.73 -4.27 8.32
C VAL A 24 13.72 -2.75 8.37
N LEU A 25 13.76 -2.11 9.55
CA LEU A 25 13.88 -0.65 9.67
C LEU A 25 15.14 -0.13 8.96
N SER A 26 16.28 -0.80 9.20
CA SER A 26 17.55 -0.45 8.57
C SER A 26 17.51 -0.57 7.05
N ILE A 27 16.88 -1.62 6.53
CA ILE A 27 16.70 -1.84 5.08
C ILE A 27 15.74 -0.79 4.49
N ALA A 28 14.61 -0.56 5.13
CA ALA A 28 13.60 0.38 4.67
C ALA A 28 14.13 1.82 4.62
N LYS A 29 14.86 2.25 5.66
CA LYS A 29 15.53 3.55 5.70
C LYS A 29 16.47 3.73 4.53
N ARG A 30 17.37 2.78 4.32
CA ARG A 30 18.31 2.81 3.20
C ARG A 30 17.61 2.84 1.85
N ALA A 31 16.55 2.05 1.67
CA ALA A 31 15.77 2.03 0.44
C ALA A 31 15.12 3.40 0.15
N ALA A 32 14.55 4.07 1.17
CA ALA A 32 13.99 5.41 1.01
C ALA A 32 15.06 6.46 0.68
N GLU A 33 16.22 6.38 1.33
CA GLU A 33 17.34 7.29 1.09
C GLU A 33 17.95 7.12 -0.31
N GLN A 34 17.92 5.91 -0.86
CA GLN A 34 18.39 5.58 -2.21
C GLN A 34 17.34 5.83 -3.30
N THR A 35 16.08 5.99 -2.94
CA THR A 35 15.03 6.31 -3.92
C THR A 35 15.21 7.75 -4.40
N ASN A 36 15.58 7.91 -5.66
CA ASN A 36 15.70 9.21 -6.29
C ASN A 36 14.33 9.79 -6.61
N VAL A 37 14.24 11.12 -6.58
CA VAL A 37 13.08 11.87 -7.09
C VAL A 37 13.58 12.70 -8.26
N GLY A 38 12.92 12.62 -9.39
CA GLY A 38 13.41 13.23 -10.63
C GLY A 38 12.34 13.77 -11.56
N ASN A 39 12.79 14.44 -12.60
CA ASN A 39 11.92 14.97 -13.65
C ASN A 39 11.41 13.81 -14.52
N PRO A 40 10.07 13.60 -14.64
CA PRO A 40 9.51 12.50 -15.43
C PRO A 40 9.76 12.61 -16.94
N ALA A 41 10.25 13.76 -17.43
CA ALA A 41 10.67 13.93 -18.82
C ALA A 41 12.10 13.41 -19.09
N GLU A 42 12.84 13.04 -18.07
CA GLU A 42 14.19 12.53 -18.16
C GLU A 42 14.20 11.02 -17.89
N GLU A 43 15.01 10.29 -18.64
CA GLU A 43 15.22 8.86 -18.37
C GLU A 43 16.03 8.68 -17.07
N GLY A 44 15.62 7.70 -16.25
CA GLY A 44 16.35 7.40 -15.03
C GLY A 44 15.54 6.53 -14.04
N ASP A 45 16.24 6.00 -13.05
CA ASP A 45 15.61 5.28 -11.94
C ASP A 45 15.22 6.29 -10.84
N HIS A 46 14.07 6.93 -11.03
CA HIS A 46 13.52 7.90 -10.09
C HIS A 46 11.99 7.87 -10.08
N ILE A 47 11.42 8.32 -8.97
CA ILE A 47 9.99 8.59 -8.87
C ILE A 47 9.68 10.02 -9.30
N GLY A 48 8.51 10.22 -9.91
CA GLY A 48 8.05 11.52 -10.40
C GLY A 48 7.31 12.36 -9.36
N PRO A 49 6.58 13.40 -9.80
CA PRO A 49 5.74 14.22 -8.94
C PRO A 49 4.40 13.54 -8.63
N LEU A 50 3.69 14.09 -7.66
CA LEU A 50 2.25 13.88 -7.51
C LEU A 50 1.49 14.61 -8.61
N PHE A 51 0.27 14.17 -8.89
CA PHE A 51 -0.49 14.63 -10.05
C PHE A 51 -0.96 16.08 -9.93
N ASP A 52 -1.22 16.61 -8.70
CA ASP A 52 -1.63 18.00 -8.52
C ASP A 52 -1.25 18.59 -7.14
N LYS A 53 -1.59 19.85 -6.95
CA LYS A 53 -1.36 20.60 -5.70
C LYS A 53 -2.17 20.07 -4.53
N LEU A 54 -3.42 19.70 -4.75
CA LEU A 54 -4.30 19.24 -3.67
C LEU A 54 -3.78 17.93 -3.09
N GLN A 55 -3.33 17.03 -3.94
CA GLN A 55 -2.73 15.77 -3.51
C GLN A 55 -1.39 16.00 -2.80
N PHE A 56 -0.56 16.92 -3.28
CA PHE A 56 0.66 17.30 -2.58
C PHE A 56 0.36 17.79 -1.15
N GLU A 57 -0.59 18.73 -1.02
CA GLU A 57 -0.99 19.26 0.28
C GLU A 57 -1.59 18.18 1.20
N ARG A 58 -2.39 17.25 0.63
CA ARG A 58 -2.92 16.09 1.37
C ARG A 58 -1.80 15.22 1.91
N VAL A 59 -0.83 14.85 1.08
CA VAL A 59 0.30 14.00 1.50
C VAL A 59 1.13 14.71 2.57
N GLN A 60 1.41 16.01 2.41
CA GLN A 60 2.14 16.78 3.43
C GLN A 60 1.36 16.85 4.75
N ARG A 61 0.04 17.03 4.72
CA ARG A 61 -0.80 16.97 5.94
C ARG A 61 -0.74 15.59 6.60
N MET A 62 -0.80 14.50 5.84
CA MET A 62 -0.75 13.16 6.40
C MET A 62 0.62 12.83 7.00
N ILE A 63 1.71 13.28 6.38
CA ILE A 63 3.05 13.18 6.98
C ILE A 63 3.09 13.93 8.32
N LYS A 64 2.52 15.15 8.37
CA LYS A 64 2.44 15.92 9.62
C LYS A 64 1.58 15.22 10.67
N VAL A 65 0.45 14.64 10.28
CA VAL A 65 -0.43 13.86 11.18
C VAL A 65 0.36 12.70 11.80
N GLY A 66 1.12 11.95 11.02
CA GLY A 66 1.94 10.85 11.57
C GLY A 66 2.97 11.33 12.60
N ILE A 67 3.60 12.48 12.37
CA ILE A 67 4.52 13.09 13.34
C ILE A 67 3.77 13.51 14.61
N ASP A 68 2.61 14.16 14.46
CA ASP A 68 1.81 14.67 15.59
C ASP A 68 1.19 13.54 16.42
N GLU A 69 0.87 12.40 15.81
CA GLU A 69 0.39 11.18 16.48
C GLU A 69 1.51 10.39 17.18
N GLY A 70 2.77 10.80 17.01
CA GLY A 70 3.91 10.22 17.72
C GLY A 70 4.58 9.05 16.99
N ALA A 71 4.26 8.81 15.71
CA ALA A 71 5.01 7.86 14.90
C ALA A 71 6.46 8.35 14.70
N THR A 72 7.41 7.42 14.70
CA THR A 72 8.82 7.74 14.50
C THR A 72 9.09 7.98 13.01
N LEU A 73 9.48 9.20 12.64
CA LEU A 73 9.91 9.52 11.28
C LEU A 73 11.26 8.87 11.01
N LEU A 74 11.25 7.73 10.32
CA LEU A 74 12.46 6.94 10.04
C LEU A 74 13.29 7.52 8.89
N ALA A 75 12.63 8.06 7.86
CA ALA A 75 13.31 8.61 6.69
C ALA A 75 12.55 9.77 6.07
N ARG A 76 13.29 10.79 5.61
CA ARG A 76 12.85 11.93 4.80
C ARG A 76 11.84 12.86 5.50
N GLY A 77 10.52 12.79 5.22
CA GLY A 77 9.48 13.61 5.85
C GLY A 77 9.01 14.81 5.02
N LEU A 78 8.61 15.87 5.70
CA LEU A 78 7.98 17.05 5.11
C LEU A 78 8.84 17.78 4.07
N GLY A 79 8.16 18.53 3.24
CA GLY A 79 8.74 19.42 2.22
C GLY A 79 9.06 18.72 0.92
N LYS A 80 9.54 19.51 -0.03
CA LYS A 80 9.99 19.04 -1.33
C LYS A 80 11.44 18.52 -1.28
N PRO A 81 11.84 17.66 -2.22
CA PRO A 81 13.27 17.36 -2.42
C PRO A 81 14.05 18.63 -2.77
N GLU A 82 15.34 18.62 -2.43
CA GLU A 82 16.24 19.74 -2.75
C GLU A 82 16.32 19.97 -4.25
N GLY A 83 16.30 21.23 -4.68
CA GLY A 83 16.35 21.63 -6.10
C GLY A 83 15.03 21.43 -6.88
N MET A 84 13.96 20.96 -6.23
CA MET A 84 12.66 20.72 -6.89
C MET A 84 11.59 21.73 -6.48
N ASP A 85 11.85 23.01 -6.68
CA ASP A 85 10.94 24.09 -6.29
C ASP A 85 9.66 24.12 -7.13
N LYS A 86 9.76 23.72 -8.41
CA LYS A 86 8.61 23.62 -9.32
C LYS A 86 8.04 22.19 -9.31
N GLY A 87 6.72 22.07 -9.50
CA GLY A 87 6.02 20.78 -9.47
C GLY A 87 5.68 20.29 -8.06
N TRP A 88 5.02 19.13 -7.98
CA TRP A 88 4.42 18.59 -6.75
C TRP A 88 5.19 17.37 -6.24
N PHE A 89 6.52 17.52 -6.12
CA PHE A 89 7.43 16.48 -5.68
C PHE A 89 7.38 16.29 -4.17
N VAL A 90 7.34 15.02 -3.74
CA VAL A 90 7.36 14.60 -2.33
C VAL A 90 8.52 13.67 -2.09
N LYS A 91 9.15 13.79 -0.94
CA LYS A 91 10.23 12.89 -0.50
C LYS A 91 9.66 11.52 -0.15
N PRO A 92 10.28 10.39 -0.58
CA PRO A 92 9.96 9.07 -0.07
C PRO A 92 10.03 9.04 1.45
N THR A 93 8.89 8.86 2.12
CA THR A 93 8.78 9.02 3.57
C THR A 93 8.42 7.71 4.23
N ILE A 94 9.11 7.35 5.31
CA ILE A 94 8.84 6.13 6.07
C ILE A 94 8.67 6.48 7.55
N PHE A 95 7.61 5.91 8.12
CA PHE A 95 7.36 5.92 9.55
C PHE A 95 7.55 4.53 10.15
N SER A 96 8.17 4.47 11.34
CA SER A 96 8.25 3.28 12.20
C SER A 96 7.47 3.51 13.50
N ASP A 97 7.36 2.46 14.29
CA ASP A 97 6.65 2.46 15.57
C ASP A 97 5.18 2.95 15.45
N VAL A 98 4.59 2.61 14.31
CA VAL A 98 3.21 2.98 14.00
C VAL A 98 2.26 1.99 14.67
N SER A 99 1.29 2.51 15.41
CA SER A 99 0.14 1.74 15.88
C SER A 99 -0.95 1.70 14.80
N ASN A 100 -1.67 0.59 14.70
CA ASN A 100 -2.66 0.41 13.64
C ASN A 100 -3.85 1.38 13.72
N ASP A 101 -4.12 1.96 14.88
CA ASP A 101 -5.17 2.96 15.11
C ASP A 101 -4.78 4.39 14.70
N MET A 102 -3.51 4.65 14.40
CA MET A 102 -3.06 5.93 13.88
C MET A 102 -3.68 6.21 12.51
N ARG A 103 -4.04 7.46 12.25
CA ARG A 103 -4.65 7.87 10.97
C ARG A 103 -3.79 7.55 9.76
N ILE A 104 -2.46 7.68 9.90
CA ILE A 104 -1.53 7.33 8.81
C ILE A 104 -1.53 5.83 8.46
N ALA A 105 -2.05 4.96 9.34
CA ALA A 105 -2.23 3.53 9.10
C ALA A 105 -3.65 3.20 8.59
N GLN A 106 -4.65 4.05 8.86
CA GLN A 106 -6.05 3.80 8.54
C GLN A 106 -6.56 4.57 7.34
N GLU A 107 -5.96 5.72 7.00
CA GLU A 107 -6.36 6.53 5.85
C GLU A 107 -5.45 6.30 4.64
N GLU A 108 -6.04 6.25 3.45
CA GLU A 108 -5.28 6.19 2.20
C GLU A 108 -4.56 7.52 1.96
N ILE A 109 -3.24 7.50 1.93
CA ILE A 109 -2.41 8.69 1.69
C ILE A 109 -2.28 8.98 0.19
N PHE A 110 -2.13 7.94 -0.63
CA PHE A 110 -1.95 7.99 -2.08
C PHE A 110 -0.74 8.83 -2.49
N GLY A 111 0.39 8.51 -1.89
CA GLY A 111 1.68 9.18 -2.06
C GLY A 111 2.84 8.28 -1.59
N PRO A 112 4.08 8.74 -1.69
CA PRO A 112 5.26 7.94 -1.39
C PRO A 112 5.53 7.86 0.12
N VAL A 113 4.54 7.37 0.86
CA VAL A 113 4.58 7.22 2.33
C VAL A 113 4.32 5.77 2.70
N LEU A 114 5.22 5.19 3.49
CA LEU A 114 5.11 3.83 4.02
C LEU A 114 5.09 3.88 5.55
N VAL A 115 4.18 3.13 6.17
CA VAL A 115 4.16 2.93 7.62
C VAL A 115 4.57 1.50 7.97
N ILE A 116 5.40 1.35 9.00
CA ILE A 116 5.89 0.05 9.48
C ILE A 116 5.28 -0.24 10.84
N ILE A 117 4.55 -1.34 10.93
CA ILE A 117 3.80 -1.78 12.10
C ILE A 117 4.40 -3.10 12.58
N PRO A 118 4.90 -3.19 13.82
CA PRO A 118 5.37 -4.46 14.36
C PRO A 118 4.21 -5.38 14.73
N PHE A 119 4.42 -6.70 14.62
CA PHE A 119 3.52 -7.70 15.15
C PHE A 119 4.28 -8.80 15.91
N GLU A 120 3.60 -9.49 16.82
CA GLU A 120 4.21 -10.49 17.70
C GLU A 120 4.11 -11.92 17.15
N ASN A 121 3.03 -12.25 16.45
CA ASN A 121 2.77 -13.58 15.91
C ASN A 121 1.83 -13.55 14.71
N GLU A 122 1.66 -14.69 14.05
CA GLU A 122 0.84 -14.83 12.83
C GLU A 122 -0.61 -14.38 13.02
N SER A 123 -1.23 -14.69 14.16
CA SER A 123 -2.62 -14.29 14.43
C SER A 123 -2.76 -12.78 14.59
N ASP A 124 -1.77 -12.16 15.21
CA ASP A 124 -1.67 -10.71 15.38
C ASP A 124 -1.49 -10.03 14.00
N ALA A 125 -0.57 -10.54 13.19
CA ALA A 125 -0.37 -10.04 11.83
C ALA A 125 -1.67 -10.06 10.99
N VAL A 126 -2.41 -11.17 11.04
CA VAL A 126 -3.69 -11.31 10.32
C VAL A 126 -4.74 -10.35 10.88
N ALA A 127 -4.81 -10.18 12.20
CA ALA A 127 -5.72 -9.25 12.84
C ALA A 127 -5.44 -7.82 12.39
N ILE A 128 -4.19 -7.36 12.50
CA ILE A 128 -3.76 -6.02 12.08
C ILE A 128 -3.98 -5.82 10.57
N ALA A 129 -3.62 -6.80 9.73
CA ALA A 129 -3.79 -6.70 8.28
C ALA A 129 -5.26 -6.49 7.90
N ASN A 130 -6.17 -7.16 8.59
CA ASN A 130 -7.61 -7.08 8.34
C ASN A 130 -8.30 -5.88 9.02
N ASP A 131 -7.66 -5.26 10.01
CA ASP A 131 -8.21 -4.11 10.73
C ASP A 131 -7.90 -2.80 10.00
N THR A 132 -8.63 -2.58 8.93
CA THR A 132 -8.62 -1.40 8.07
C THR A 132 -9.96 -1.30 7.34
N PRO A 133 -10.44 -0.11 6.97
CA PRO A 133 -11.65 0.03 6.16
C PRO A 133 -11.51 -0.49 4.73
N TYR A 134 -10.30 -0.75 4.28
CA TYR A 134 -9.97 -1.17 2.90
C TYR A 134 -9.70 -2.68 2.79
N GLY A 135 -9.65 -3.17 1.56
CA GLY A 135 -9.36 -4.56 1.25
C GLY A 135 -9.17 -4.80 -0.25
N LEU A 136 -8.37 -3.96 -0.94
CA LEU A 136 -8.12 -4.13 -2.36
C LEU A 136 -7.05 -5.19 -2.60
N ALA A 137 -5.85 -4.99 -2.06
CA ALA A 137 -4.73 -5.89 -2.23
C ALA A 137 -3.99 -6.14 -0.91
N ALA A 138 -3.41 -7.32 -0.78
CA ALA A 138 -2.49 -7.70 0.27
C ALA A 138 -1.25 -8.37 -0.33
N TYR A 139 -0.13 -8.22 0.36
CA TYR A 139 1.16 -8.77 -0.06
C TYR A 139 1.72 -9.63 1.07
N LEU A 140 2.02 -10.89 0.78
CA LEU A 140 2.54 -11.86 1.74
C LEU A 140 3.92 -12.33 1.30
N GLN A 141 4.90 -12.17 2.18
CA GLN A 141 6.26 -12.70 2.00
C GLN A 141 6.51 -13.79 3.05
N THR A 142 6.74 -15.01 2.64
CA THR A 142 7.06 -16.11 3.53
C THR A 142 7.77 -17.24 2.79
N GLY A 143 8.76 -17.86 3.44
CA GLY A 143 9.40 -19.08 2.96
C GLY A 143 8.68 -20.38 3.37
N ASP A 144 7.67 -20.29 4.25
CA ASP A 144 6.92 -21.42 4.78
C ASP A 144 5.67 -21.69 3.89
N PRO A 145 5.58 -22.85 3.20
CA PRO A 145 4.47 -23.17 2.32
C PRO A 145 3.12 -23.30 3.05
N ASP A 146 3.11 -23.85 4.27
CA ASP A 146 1.88 -24.01 5.06
C ASP A 146 1.35 -22.65 5.55
N ARG A 147 2.25 -21.76 5.95
CA ARG A 147 1.91 -20.36 6.29
C ARG A 147 1.37 -19.61 5.09
N LYS A 148 1.98 -19.82 3.92
CA LYS A 148 1.54 -19.21 2.66
C LYS A 148 0.06 -19.45 2.40
N GLU A 149 -0.39 -20.70 2.47
CA GLU A 149 -1.78 -21.09 2.25
C GLU A 149 -2.69 -20.59 3.38
N ARG A 150 -2.29 -20.86 4.62
CA ARG A 150 -3.08 -20.53 5.82
C ARG A 150 -3.32 -19.03 6.02
N VAL A 151 -2.30 -18.22 5.78
CA VAL A 151 -2.39 -16.75 5.96
C VAL A 151 -3.14 -16.13 4.79
N SER A 152 -2.82 -16.48 3.55
CA SER A 152 -3.51 -15.90 2.38
C SER A 152 -5.02 -16.12 2.42
N ALA A 153 -5.48 -17.30 2.88
CA ALA A 153 -6.91 -17.59 3.04
C ALA A 153 -7.63 -16.72 4.11
N LYS A 154 -6.88 -16.15 5.06
CA LYS A 154 -7.42 -15.32 6.15
C LYS A 154 -7.40 -13.83 5.84
N LEU A 155 -6.64 -13.38 4.86
CA LEU A 155 -6.55 -11.97 4.49
C LEU A 155 -7.82 -11.53 3.75
N LYS A 156 -8.43 -10.44 4.22
CA LYS A 156 -9.67 -9.88 3.65
C LYS A 156 -9.33 -8.83 2.59
N ALA A 157 -8.83 -9.29 1.45
CA ALA A 157 -8.47 -8.48 0.30
C ALA A 157 -8.93 -9.16 -0.99
N GLY A 158 -9.21 -8.36 -2.01
CA GLY A 158 -9.63 -8.88 -3.33
C GLY A 158 -8.52 -9.61 -4.06
N ALA A 159 -7.28 -9.20 -3.84
CA ALA A 159 -6.09 -9.91 -4.32
C ALA A 159 -5.07 -10.12 -3.19
N VAL A 160 -4.41 -11.28 -3.17
CA VAL A 160 -3.27 -11.56 -2.29
C VAL A 160 -2.07 -11.96 -3.14
N HIS A 161 -1.09 -11.09 -3.18
CA HIS A 161 0.17 -11.30 -3.91
C HIS A 161 1.17 -12.03 -3.02
N ILE A 162 1.60 -13.21 -3.43
CA ILE A 162 2.48 -14.05 -2.60
C ILE A 162 3.87 -14.07 -3.22
N ASN A 163 4.89 -13.73 -2.41
CA ASN A 163 6.31 -13.79 -2.77
C ASN A 163 6.61 -13.09 -4.11
N GLY A 164 6.04 -11.91 -4.33
CA GLY A 164 6.26 -11.13 -5.55
C GLY A 164 5.40 -11.53 -6.76
N GLY A 165 4.39 -12.40 -6.56
CA GLY A 165 3.41 -12.71 -7.60
C GLY A 165 2.70 -11.45 -8.10
N GLY A 166 2.61 -11.29 -9.42
CA GLY A 166 1.94 -10.17 -10.07
C GLY A 166 0.48 -10.46 -10.40
N ILE A 167 -0.15 -9.50 -11.07
CA ILE A 167 -1.49 -9.67 -11.63
C ILE A 167 -1.37 -10.52 -12.91
N GLU A 168 -2.15 -11.60 -12.99
CA GLU A 168 -2.22 -12.45 -14.18
C GLU A 168 -3.41 -12.06 -15.06
N TYR A 169 -3.20 -12.12 -16.38
CA TYR A 169 -4.28 -11.84 -17.35
C TYR A 169 -5.46 -12.82 -17.15
N GLY A 170 -6.67 -12.25 -17.13
CA GLY A 170 -7.90 -13.05 -16.96
C GLY A 170 -8.29 -13.31 -15.53
N THR A 171 -7.51 -12.87 -14.55
CA THR A 171 -7.92 -12.87 -13.15
C THR A 171 -8.79 -11.65 -12.82
N PRO A 172 -9.82 -11.80 -11.97
CA PRO A 172 -10.65 -10.68 -11.56
C PRO A 172 -9.89 -9.74 -10.63
N PHE A 173 -10.04 -8.44 -10.85
CA PHE A 173 -9.52 -7.38 -10.00
C PHE A 173 -10.66 -6.66 -9.30
N GLY A 174 -10.52 -6.37 -8.02
CA GLY A 174 -11.51 -5.65 -7.21
C GLY A 174 -11.27 -5.84 -5.72
N GLY A 175 -12.05 -5.17 -4.89
CA GLY A 175 -11.80 -5.05 -3.46
C GLY A 175 -12.83 -5.71 -2.57
N TYR A 176 -12.54 -5.64 -1.29
CA TYR A 176 -13.45 -5.91 -0.17
C TYR A 176 -13.72 -4.59 0.56
N LYS A 177 -14.74 -4.56 1.39
CA LYS A 177 -15.07 -3.42 2.25
C LYS A 177 -15.24 -2.11 1.45
N GLN A 178 -14.60 -1.00 1.90
CA GLN A 178 -14.69 0.29 1.19
C GLN A 178 -13.88 0.36 -0.12
N SER A 179 -13.04 -0.64 -0.40
CA SER A 179 -12.38 -0.74 -1.70
C SER A 179 -13.32 -1.17 -2.82
N GLY A 180 -14.58 -1.50 -2.51
CA GLY A 180 -15.62 -1.81 -3.48
C GLY A 180 -15.95 -3.30 -3.56
N ASN A 181 -17.06 -3.62 -4.21
CA ASN A 181 -17.61 -4.99 -4.30
C ASN A 181 -17.57 -5.56 -5.72
N GLY A 182 -17.48 -4.72 -6.75
CA GLY A 182 -17.39 -5.14 -8.15
C GLY A 182 -16.07 -5.84 -8.47
N ARG A 183 -16.06 -6.47 -9.62
CA ARG A 183 -14.84 -7.04 -10.21
C ARG A 183 -14.70 -6.58 -11.64
N GLU A 184 -13.46 -6.30 -12.07
CA GLU A 184 -13.12 -6.13 -13.47
C GLU A 184 -12.12 -7.21 -13.90
N GLY A 185 -12.09 -7.49 -15.19
CA GLY A 185 -11.24 -8.56 -15.73
C GLY A 185 -11.81 -9.96 -15.54
N GLY A 186 -11.39 -10.86 -16.42
CA GLY A 186 -11.85 -12.25 -16.44
C GLY A 186 -13.35 -12.42 -16.66
N LEU A 187 -13.82 -13.64 -16.39
CA LEU A 187 -15.24 -13.97 -16.53
C LEU A 187 -16.13 -13.23 -15.51
N MET A 188 -15.64 -13.08 -14.28
CA MET A 188 -16.38 -12.37 -13.22
C MET A 188 -16.58 -10.89 -13.56
N GLY A 189 -15.60 -10.24 -14.18
CA GLY A 189 -15.75 -8.85 -14.62
C GLY A 189 -16.71 -8.69 -15.78
N LEU A 190 -16.87 -9.73 -16.61
CA LEU A 190 -17.87 -9.72 -17.68
C LEU A 190 -19.32 -9.73 -17.11
N GLU A 191 -19.53 -10.41 -16.00
CA GLU A 191 -20.88 -10.55 -15.38
C GLU A 191 -21.49 -9.20 -15.01
N ASP A 192 -20.67 -8.22 -14.61
CA ASP A 192 -21.11 -6.86 -14.27
C ASP A 192 -21.71 -6.10 -15.50
N TYR A 193 -21.46 -6.56 -16.73
CA TYR A 193 -21.95 -5.98 -17.98
C TYR A 193 -23.11 -6.79 -18.60
N LEU A 194 -23.59 -7.84 -17.93
CA LEU A 194 -24.63 -8.73 -18.41
C LEU A 194 -25.92 -8.58 -17.60
N GLU A 195 -27.05 -8.64 -18.31
CA GLU A 195 -28.38 -8.67 -17.69
C GLU A 195 -28.84 -10.11 -17.49
N THR A 196 -29.20 -10.44 -16.25
CA THR A 196 -29.77 -11.77 -15.93
C THR A 196 -31.27 -11.80 -16.21
N LYS A 197 -31.73 -12.77 -17.04
CA LYS A 197 -33.16 -13.02 -17.30
C LYS A 197 -33.51 -14.43 -16.89
N THR A 198 -34.56 -14.55 -16.06
CA THR A 198 -35.12 -15.84 -15.68
C THR A 198 -36.35 -16.15 -16.57
N LEU A 199 -36.42 -17.35 -17.12
CA LEU A 199 -37.53 -17.86 -17.88
C LEU A 199 -38.24 -18.97 -17.08
N HIS A 200 -39.53 -18.88 -16.95
CA HIS A 200 -40.38 -19.88 -16.29
C HIS A 200 -41.32 -20.52 -17.31
N GLY A 201 -41.57 -21.84 -17.20
CA GLY A 201 -42.55 -22.55 -18.00
C GLY A 201 -42.12 -22.89 -19.43
N LEU A 202 -40.80 -23.01 -19.66
CA LEU A 202 -40.25 -23.57 -20.91
C LEU A 202 -40.47 -25.07 -20.97
#